data_b4844a887c03ade1c9146c7159bc2e66
#
_entry.id   b4844a887c03ade1c9146c7159bc2e66
#
_cell.length_a   1.000
_cell.length_b   1.000
_cell.length_c   1.000
_cell.angle_alpha   90.00
_cell.angle_beta   90.00
_cell.angle_gamma   90.00
#
_symmetry.space_group_name_H-M   'P 1'
#
loop_
_entity.id
_entity.type
_entity.pdbx_description
1 polymer ?
#
loop_
_entity_poly.entity_id
_entity_poly.type
_entity_poly.pdbx_seq_one_letter_code
_entity_poly.pdbx_strand_id
1 'polypeptide(L)'
;MSDSSGRTKRNLEALEGDLASGRLHHALLLQGKNLSALEKGAIHLVRKILGTTENAEEHPDLFHLRPSGKARLITVESTRELISNLNRSASQGENKVALLHEVDRMRREAANAFLKTLEEPPRGTFILMLTTRPYSLLPTIRSRCLQVRLEEKFEELEDEEWKDWLNSYKAWIELASDREAVRRDIAAPVFIANGLILSFRSIIARKADEVWAHRKQSLPEGIDEKEIDAMEAGIRKGTRATLLCALEERTRDFAISLAEERGQELPGRKLAQVIESLEKAAGLLEVNLKEETALEYFWLCSLRTWTAK
;
A
#
# COMPACT_ATOMS: atom_id res chain seq x y z
N MET A 1 19.12 -9.34 -9.13
CA MET A 1 18.48 -9.04 -7.82
C MET A 1 18.49 -7.53 -7.62
N SER A 2 17.33 -6.88 -7.81
CA SER A 2 17.23 -5.40 -7.77
C SER A 2 17.16 -4.95 -6.31
N ASP A 3 18.12 -4.15 -5.89
CA ASP A 3 18.28 -3.56 -4.55
C ASP A 3 17.21 -2.47 -4.30
N SER A 4 15.96 -2.90 -4.12
CA SER A 4 14.83 -1.99 -3.89
C SER A 4 14.91 -1.26 -2.54
N SER A 5 15.37 -1.96 -1.48
CA SER A 5 15.56 -1.36 -0.14
C SER A 5 16.69 -0.32 -0.15
N GLY A 6 17.78 -0.58 -0.87
CA GLY A 6 18.86 0.38 -1.06
C GLY A 6 18.42 1.61 -1.88
N ARG A 7 17.47 1.46 -2.80
CA ARG A 7 16.91 2.58 -3.56
C ARG A 7 16.04 3.48 -2.68
N THR A 8 15.16 2.92 -1.87
CA THR A 8 14.32 3.70 -0.94
C THR A 8 15.17 4.48 0.05
N LYS A 9 16.16 3.83 0.66
CA LYS A 9 17.09 4.49 1.56
C LYS A 9 17.84 5.64 0.87
N ARG A 10 18.38 5.42 -0.32
CA ARG A 10 19.04 6.48 -1.13
C ARG A 10 18.09 7.63 -1.48
N ASN A 11 16.83 7.32 -1.83
CA ASN A 11 15.84 8.36 -2.14
C ASN A 11 15.51 9.20 -0.90
N LEU A 12 15.34 8.59 0.28
CA LEU A 12 15.13 9.32 1.53
C LEU A 12 16.35 10.14 1.93
N GLU A 13 17.56 9.59 1.86
CA GLU A 13 18.81 10.30 2.12
C GLU A 13 19.00 11.50 1.17
N ALA A 14 18.62 11.36 -0.11
CA ALA A 14 18.67 12.47 -1.07
C ALA A 14 17.69 13.58 -0.68
N LEU A 15 16.44 13.24 -0.29
CA LEU A 15 15.47 14.23 0.18
C LEU A 15 15.92 14.93 1.48
N GLU A 16 16.55 14.20 2.40
CA GLU A 16 17.16 14.80 3.61
C GLU A 16 18.30 15.77 3.24
N GLY A 17 19.13 15.43 2.28
CA GLY A 17 20.18 16.29 1.77
C GLY A 17 19.63 17.56 1.10
N ASP A 18 18.54 17.43 0.34
CA ASP A 18 17.84 18.58 -0.25
C ASP A 18 17.19 19.46 0.81
N LEU A 19 16.59 18.86 1.86
CA LEU A 19 16.05 19.60 3.00
C LEU A 19 17.15 20.39 3.72
N ALA A 20 18.26 19.75 4.06
CA ALA A 20 19.38 20.38 4.75
C ALA A 20 20.01 21.53 3.96
N SER A 21 19.95 21.46 2.63
CA SER A 21 20.45 22.52 1.73
C SER A 21 19.39 23.57 1.35
N GLY A 22 18.18 23.46 1.89
CA GLY A 22 17.06 24.36 1.60
C GLY A 22 16.49 24.24 0.17
N ARG A 23 16.79 23.13 -0.51
CA ARG A 23 16.36 22.87 -1.90
C ARG A 23 15.23 21.86 -2.02
N LEU A 24 14.72 21.32 -0.89
CA LEU A 24 13.64 20.37 -0.95
C LEU A 24 12.41 20.97 -1.63
N HIS A 25 11.88 20.27 -2.63
CA HIS A 25 10.66 20.69 -3.30
C HIS A 25 9.49 20.68 -2.32
N HIS A 26 8.70 21.72 -2.32
CA HIS A 26 7.59 21.89 -1.37
C HIS A 26 6.47 20.84 -1.52
N ALA A 27 6.31 20.22 -2.69
CA ALA A 27 5.30 19.19 -2.96
C ALA A 27 5.96 17.89 -3.40
N LEU A 28 5.86 16.84 -2.58
CA LEU A 28 6.38 15.51 -2.85
C LEU A 28 5.22 14.53 -3.08
N LEU A 29 5.29 13.76 -4.15
CA LEU A 29 4.41 12.61 -4.39
C LEU A 29 5.19 11.33 -4.10
N LEU A 30 4.98 10.77 -2.91
CA LEU A 30 5.56 9.51 -2.48
C LEU A 30 4.70 8.37 -3.03
N GLN A 31 5.29 7.56 -3.89
CA GLN A 31 4.58 6.49 -4.58
C GLN A 31 5.26 5.15 -4.35
N GLY A 32 4.48 4.10 -4.17
CA GLY A 32 4.97 2.75 -3.94
C GLY A 32 3.84 1.73 -3.93
N LYS A 33 4.17 0.48 -3.71
CA LYS A 33 3.17 -0.60 -3.70
C LYS A 33 2.49 -0.77 -2.33
N ASN A 34 3.16 -0.37 -1.25
CA ASN A 34 2.71 -0.57 0.12
C ASN A 34 2.44 0.78 0.81
N LEU A 35 1.18 1.03 1.17
CA LEU A 35 0.77 2.28 1.82
C LEU A 35 1.43 2.46 3.19
N SER A 36 1.58 1.40 3.99
CA SER A 36 2.23 1.46 5.30
C SER A 36 3.72 1.86 5.18
N ALA A 37 4.41 1.33 4.17
CA ALA A 37 5.79 1.72 3.88
C ALA A 37 5.88 3.20 3.46
N LEU A 38 4.93 3.68 2.65
CA LEU A 38 4.84 5.09 2.29
C LEU A 38 4.59 5.98 3.51
N GLU A 39 3.71 5.56 4.42
CA GLU A 39 3.43 6.27 5.67
C GLU A 39 4.66 6.34 6.58
N LYS A 40 5.38 5.23 6.78
CA LYS A 40 6.64 5.20 7.53
C LYS A 40 7.67 6.16 6.94
N GLY A 41 7.88 6.12 5.62
CA GLY A 41 8.80 7.02 4.92
C GLY A 41 8.36 8.48 5.01
N ALA A 42 7.07 8.77 4.92
CA ALA A 42 6.51 10.12 5.07
C ALA A 42 6.70 10.65 6.50
N ILE A 43 6.40 9.86 7.53
CA ILE A 43 6.61 10.27 8.93
C ILE A 43 8.09 10.49 9.24
N HIS A 44 8.98 9.71 8.64
CA HIS A 44 10.41 9.97 8.73
C HIS A 44 10.78 11.36 8.19
N LEU A 45 10.27 11.72 7.00
CA LEU A 45 10.49 13.06 6.42
C LEU A 45 9.80 14.17 7.26
N VAL A 46 8.59 13.94 7.78
CA VAL A 46 7.90 14.87 8.67
C VAL A 46 8.75 15.22 9.88
N ARG A 47 9.37 14.22 10.54
CA ARG A 47 10.28 14.44 11.67
C ARG A 47 11.44 15.36 11.30
N LYS A 48 12.02 15.16 10.12
CA LYS A 48 13.14 15.98 9.63
C LYS A 48 12.70 17.42 9.30
N ILE A 49 11.53 17.58 8.64
CA ILE A 49 11.01 18.90 8.23
C ILE A 49 10.60 19.73 9.44
N LEU A 50 9.94 19.10 10.43
CA LEU A 50 9.47 19.79 11.64
C LEU A 50 10.54 19.86 12.74
N GLY A 51 11.68 19.16 12.57
CA GLY A 51 12.76 19.15 13.57
C GLY A 51 12.37 18.46 14.89
N THR A 52 11.36 17.56 14.87
CA THR A 52 10.89 16.87 16.08
C THR A 52 11.50 15.49 16.19
N THR A 53 11.86 15.08 17.42
CA THR A 53 12.34 13.74 17.75
C THR A 53 11.27 12.89 18.43
N GLU A 54 10.21 13.52 18.95
CA GLU A 54 9.10 12.90 19.66
C GLU A 54 7.96 12.57 18.70
N ASN A 55 6.78 12.27 19.21
CA ASN A 55 5.63 11.79 18.45
C ASN A 55 5.23 12.74 17.30
N ALA A 56 5.87 12.60 16.15
CA ALA A 56 5.67 13.49 15.01
C ALA A 56 4.22 13.47 14.49
N GLU A 57 3.47 12.38 14.74
CA GLU A 57 2.07 12.24 14.29
C GLU A 57 1.11 13.20 15.04
N GLU A 58 1.48 13.64 16.24
CA GLU A 58 0.70 14.57 17.07
C GLU A 58 1.21 16.01 17.02
N HIS A 59 2.18 16.29 16.13
CA HIS A 59 2.74 17.63 16.04
C HIS A 59 1.70 18.65 15.56
N PRO A 60 1.52 19.83 16.23
CA PRO A 60 0.49 20.79 15.91
C PRO A 60 0.59 21.40 14.50
N ASP A 61 1.76 21.37 13.87
CA ASP A 61 2.00 21.82 12.51
C ASP A 61 2.00 20.70 11.47
N LEU A 62 1.57 19.49 11.86
CA LEU A 62 1.27 18.40 10.95
C LEU A 62 -0.25 18.31 10.74
N PHE A 63 -0.66 18.46 9.49
CA PHE A 63 -2.06 18.40 9.08
C PHE A 63 -2.28 17.15 8.23
N HIS A 64 -3.19 16.30 8.69
CA HIS A 64 -3.56 15.08 7.96
C HIS A 64 -4.77 15.32 7.07
N LEU A 65 -4.75 14.79 5.86
CA LEU A 65 -5.92 14.64 5.01
C LEU A 65 -6.07 13.17 4.61
N ARG A 66 -7.13 12.55 5.11
CA ARG A 66 -7.41 11.13 4.90
C ARG A 66 -8.75 10.96 4.19
N PRO A 67 -8.90 9.90 3.38
CA PRO A 67 -10.22 9.52 2.87
C PRO A 67 -11.18 9.22 4.02
N SER A 68 -12.41 9.72 3.92
CA SER A 68 -13.44 9.60 4.96
C SER A 68 -14.73 9.00 4.42
N GLY A 69 -15.62 8.61 5.34
CA GLY A 69 -16.94 8.05 5.06
C GLY A 69 -16.89 6.64 4.43
N LYS A 70 -18.07 6.02 4.23
CA LYS A 70 -18.20 4.66 3.68
C LYS A 70 -17.56 4.49 2.30
N ALA A 71 -17.55 5.54 1.48
CA ALA A 71 -16.95 5.52 0.14
C ALA A 71 -15.42 5.74 0.16
N ARG A 72 -14.83 6.08 1.33
CA ARG A 72 -13.41 6.39 1.49
C ARG A 72 -12.90 7.37 0.42
N LEU A 73 -13.48 8.56 0.39
CA LEU A 73 -13.13 9.61 -0.56
C LEU A 73 -12.61 10.85 0.16
N ILE A 74 -11.69 11.56 -0.49
CA ILE A 74 -11.28 12.90 -0.09
C ILE A 74 -12.21 13.89 -0.79
N THR A 75 -12.97 14.65 0.02
CA THR A 75 -13.97 15.58 -0.49
C THR A 75 -13.40 16.98 -0.69
N VAL A 76 -14.15 17.84 -1.38
CA VAL A 76 -13.75 19.24 -1.56
C VAL A 76 -13.79 20.02 -0.23
N GLU A 77 -14.70 19.65 0.66
CA GLU A 77 -14.86 20.26 1.98
C GLU A 77 -13.65 20.01 2.85
N SER A 78 -13.23 18.73 3.00
CA SER A 78 -12.05 18.36 3.78
C SER A 78 -10.76 18.95 3.18
N THR A 79 -10.70 19.06 1.84
CA THR A 79 -9.57 19.71 1.15
C THR A 79 -9.52 21.21 1.45
N ARG A 80 -10.66 21.91 1.46
CA ARG A 80 -10.73 23.34 1.80
C ARG A 80 -10.37 23.60 3.25
N GLU A 81 -10.77 22.71 4.15
CA GLU A 81 -10.39 22.79 5.56
C GLU A 81 -8.86 22.66 5.73
N LEU A 82 -8.23 21.68 5.07
CA LEU A 82 -6.78 21.57 5.04
C LEU A 82 -6.13 22.88 4.52
N ILE A 83 -6.59 23.41 3.39
CA ILE A 83 -6.07 24.65 2.82
C ILE A 83 -6.20 25.81 3.82
N SER A 84 -7.34 25.92 4.52
CA SER A 84 -7.54 26.93 5.55
C SER A 84 -6.52 26.80 6.68
N ASN A 85 -6.26 25.58 7.14
CA ASN A 85 -5.28 25.31 8.20
C ASN A 85 -3.85 25.65 7.75
N LEU A 86 -3.49 25.32 6.50
CA LEU A 86 -2.18 25.66 5.94
C LEU A 86 -1.94 27.18 5.80
N ASN A 87 -3.00 27.98 5.65
CA ASN A 87 -2.90 29.44 5.57
C ASN A 87 -2.66 30.11 6.93
N ARG A 88 -2.78 29.39 8.05
CA ARG A 88 -2.43 29.91 9.37
C ARG A 88 -0.91 29.89 9.56
N SER A 89 -0.41 30.71 10.48
CA SER A 89 1.01 30.64 10.88
C SER A 89 1.32 29.31 11.54
N ALA A 90 2.57 28.86 11.44
CA ALA A 90 3.02 27.68 12.18
C ALA A 90 2.91 27.94 13.69
N SER A 91 2.56 26.91 14.45
CA SER A 91 2.41 26.95 15.91
C SER A 91 3.76 26.77 16.62
N GLN A 92 4.61 25.91 16.05
CA GLN A 92 5.94 25.59 16.58
C GLN A 92 6.93 25.58 15.41
N GLY A 93 7.91 26.48 15.45
CA GLY A 93 8.92 26.58 14.40
C GLY A 93 8.49 27.37 13.17
N GLU A 94 9.14 27.08 12.02
CA GLU A 94 8.93 27.81 10.76
C GLU A 94 8.19 26.99 9.70
N ASN A 95 8.15 25.68 9.87
CA ASN A 95 7.64 24.76 8.87
C ASN A 95 6.29 24.15 9.27
N LYS A 96 5.47 23.87 8.27
CA LYS A 96 4.21 23.11 8.36
C LYS A 96 4.22 21.98 7.35
N VAL A 97 3.60 20.87 7.69
CA VAL A 97 3.48 19.75 6.79
C VAL A 97 2.02 19.37 6.59
N ALA A 98 1.60 19.27 5.34
CA ALA A 98 0.36 18.61 4.94
C ALA A 98 0.67 17.18 4.51
N LEU A 99 0.14 16.18 5.19
CA LEU A 99 0.27 14.78 4.85
C LEU A 99 -1.06 14.24 4.31
N LEU A 100 -1.11 14.03 3.00
CA LEU A 100 -2.30 13.55 2.29
C LEU A 100 -2.16 12.04 2.04
N HIS A 101 -3.04 11.25 2.66
CA HIS A 101 -3.07 9.80 2.52
C HIS A 101 -3.94 9.38 1.34
N GLU A 102 -3.55 8.35 0.60
CA GLU A 102 -4.30 7.78 -0.52
C GLU A 102 -4.85 8.88 -1.46
N VAL A 103 -4.00 9.79 -1.92
CA VAL A 103 -4.41 10.96 -2.70
C VAL A 103 -5.13 10.60 -4.02
N ASP A 104 -4.99 9.37 -4.49
CA ASP A 104 -5.76 8.81 -5.60
C ASP A 104 -7.26 8.65 -5.32
N ARG A 105 -7.69 8.79 -4.05
CA ARG A 105 -9.09 8.83 -3.64
C ARG A 105 -9.68 10.25 -3.60
N MET A 106 -8.91 11.23 -4.01
CA MET A 106 -9.35 12.61 -4.10
C MET A 106 -10.34 12.78 -5.26
N ARG A 107 -11.53 13.32 -4.97
CA ARG A 107 -12.48 13.67 -6.02
C ARG A 107 -11.90 14.74 -6.93
N ARG A 108 -12.33 14.75 -8.19
CA ARG A 108 -11.83 15.70 -9.21
C ARG A 108 -11.97 17.15 -8.77
N GLU A 109 -13.09 17.49 -8.13
CA GLU A 109 -13.36 18.84 -7.61
C GLU A 109 -12.41 19.19 -6.45
N ALA A 110 -12.13 18.22 -5.57
CA ALA A 110 -11.16 18.36 -4.47
C ALA A 110 -9.75 18.58 -5.01
N ALA A 111 -9.35 17.76 -5.97
CA ALA A 111 -8.06 17.87 -6.64
C ALA A 111 -7.90 19.26 -7.31
N ASN A 112 -8.91 19.72 -8.03
CA ASN A 112 -8.88 21.05 -8.68
C ASN A 112 -8.80 22.19 -7.64
N ALA A 113 -9.50 22.08 -6.51
CA ALA A 113 -9.42 23.07 -5.43
C ALA A 113 -8.02 23.14 -4.80
N PHE A 114 -7.26 22.03 -4.83
CA PHE A 114 -5.92 21.94 -4.25
C PHE A 114 -4.80 22.44 -5.17
N LEU A 115 -5.04 22.54 -6.50
CA LEU A 115 -4.02 22.90 -7.49
C LEU A 115 -3.31 24.22 -7.17
N LYS A 116 -4.05 25.25 -6.76
CA LYS A 116 -3.46 26.55 -6.41
C LYS A 116 -2.47 26.44 -5.24
N THR A 117 -2.82 25.64 -4.23
CA THR A 117 -1.95 25.41 -3.07
C THR A 117 -0.70 24.60 -3.43
N LEU A 118 -0.81 23.71 -4.44
CA LEU A 118 0.36 22.99 -4.98
C LEU A 118 1.29 23.90 -5.79
N GLU A 119 0.75 24.91 -6.48
CA GLU A 119 1.56 25.86 -7.27
C GLU A 119 2.23 26.89 -6.37
N GLU A 120 1.45 27.46 -5.44
CA GLU A 120 1.87 28.55 -4.57
C GLU A 120 1.53 28.23 -3.10
N PRO A 121 2.28 27.32 -2.44
CA PRO A 121 2.00 26.99 -1.05
C PRO A 121 2.34 28.17 -0.12
N PRO A 122 1.63 28.28 1.00
CA PRO A 122 2.00 29.25 2.04
C PRO A 122 3.44 29.04 2.51
N ARG A 123 4.11 30.10 2.92
CA ARG A 123 5.52 30.05 3.35
C ARG A 123 5.77 28.98 4.40
N GLY A 124 6.85 28.24 4.27
CA GLY A 124 7.24 27.16 5.19
C GLY A 124 6.34 25.93 5.10
N THR A 125 5.52 25.77 4.04
CA THR A 125 4.61 24.64 3.91
C THR A 125 5.21 23.57 2.99
N PHE A 126 5.28 22.33 3.50
CA PHE A 126 5.63 21.14 2.73
C PHE A 126 4.38 20.26 2.58
N ILE A 127 4.19 19.71 1.38
CA ILE A 127 3.03 18.87 1.03
C ILE A 127 3.54 17.49 0.65
N LEU A 128 3.23 16.49 1.48
CA LEU A 128 3.57 15.09 1.25
C LEU A 128 2.30 14.34 0.83
N MET A 129 2.27 13.83 -0.37
CA MET A 129 1.14 13.09 -0.93
C MET A 129 1.52 11.62 -1.10
N LEU A 130 0.71 10.70 -0.57
CA LEU A 130 0.93 9.27 -0.61
C LEU A 130 -0.03 8.61 -1.59
N THR A 131 0.47 7.76 -2.47
CA THR A 131 -0.36 6.96 -3.36
C THR A 131 0.28 5.64 -3.75
N THR A 132 -0.54 4.60 -3.80
CA THR A 132 -0.18 3.31 -4.41
C THR A 132 -0.60 3.24 -5.88
N ARG A 133 -1.32 4.26 -6.38
CA ARG A 133 -1.90 4.32 -7.74
C ARG A 133 -1.59 5.65 -8.44
N PRO A 134 -0.32 5.93 -8.75
CA PRO A 134 0.08 7.24 -9.28
C PRO A 134 -0.61 7.59 -10.61
N TYR A 135 -0.99 6.59 -11.41
CA TYR A 135 -1.67 6.80 -12.69
C TYR A 135 -3.15 7.15 -12.57
N SER A 136 -3.76 6.91 -11.40
CA SER A 136 -5.14 7.33 -11.10
C SER A 136 -5.25 8.80 -10.74
N LEU A 137 -4.12 9.47 -10.47
CA LEU A 137 -4.07 10.89 -10.18
C LEU A 137 -4.21 11.73 -11.45
N LEU A 138 -4.85 12.90 -11.30
CA LEU A 138 -4.89 13.87 -12.38
C LEU A 138 -3.47 14.25 -12.83
N PRO A 139 -3.21 14.32 -14.14
CA PRO A 139 -1.90 14.73 -14.66
C PRO A 139 -1.46 16.10 -14.12
N THR A 140 -2.42 17.00 -13.86
CA THR A 140 -2.20 18.33 -13.29
C THR A 140 -1.64 18.32 -11.87
N ILE A 141 -2.00 17.34 -11.03
CA ILE A 141 -1.39 17.11 -9.71
C ILE A 141 0.03 16.58 -9.89
N ARG A 142 0.16 15.51 -10.70
CA ARG A 142 1.45 14.84 -10.90
C ARG A 142 2.55 15.74 -11.46
N SER A 143 2.18 16.65 -12.36
CA SER A 143 3.14 17.58 -12.98
C SER A 143 3.66 18.67 -12.04
N ARG A 144 3.04 18.86 -10.87
CA ARG A 144 3.41 19.88 -9.86
C ARG A 144 4.15 19.31 -8.67
N CYS A 145 4.42 18.01 -8.68
CA CYS A 145 5.06 17.32 -7.58
C CYS A 145 6.37 16.68 -7.98
N LEU A 146 7.34 16.71 -7.11
CA LEU A 146 8.51 15.85 -7.23
C LEU A 146 8.06 14.41 -6.90
N GLN A 147 8.12 13.53 -7.89
CA GLN A 147 7.71 12.15 -7.76
C GLN A 147 8.85 11.31 -7.20
N VAL A 148 8.62 10.69 -6.04
CA VAL A 148 9.62 9.87 -5.35
C VAL A 148 9.04 8.47 -5.14
N ARG A 149 9.75 7.46 -5.64
CA ARG A 149 9.36 6.07 -5.44
C ARG A 149 10.01 5.52 -4.19
N LEU A 150 9.18 5.06 -3.27
CA LEU A 150 9.61 4.36 -2.06
C LEU A 150 9.21 2.89 -2.21
N GLU A 151 10.17 2.06 -2.54
CA GLU A 151 10.02 0.62 -2.64
C GLU A 151 10.76 0.02 -1.44
N GLU A 152 10.06 -0.28 -0.36
CA GLU A 152 10.61 -1.16 0.65
C GLU A 152 10.51 -2.60 0.18
N LYS A 153 11.57 -3.38 0.44
CA LYS A 153 11.37 -4.82 0.55
C LYS A 153 10.33 -5.01 1.65
N PHE A 154 9.36 -5.84 1.39
CA PHE A 154 8.50 -6.34 2.44
C PHE A 154 9.42 -6.79 3.59
N GLU A 155 9.32 -6.15 4.77
CA GLU A 155 9.78 -6.80 5.99
C GLU A 155 9.08 -8.15 5.99
N GLU A 156 9.87 -9.20 5.94
CA GLU A 156 9.34 -10.55 5.99
C GLU A 156 8.44 -10.60 7.22
N LEU A 157 7.14 -10.82 7.00
CA LEU A 157 6.22 -10.97 8.12
C LEU A 157 6.76 -12.13 8.95
N GLU A 158 7.39 -11.83 10.09
CA GLU A 158 7.86 -12.81 11.06
C GLU A 158 6.66 -13.44 11.77
N ASP A 159 5.85 -14.14 10.99
CA ASP A 159 4.63 -14.78 11.44
C ASP A 159 4.68 -16.22 10.96
N GLU A 160 4.71 -17.15 11.91
CA GLU A 160 4.86 -18.59 11.60
C GLU A 160 3.68 -19.11 10.77
N GLU A 161 2.45 -18.68 11.07
CA GLU A 161 1.27 -19.09 10.30
C GLU A 161 1.35 -18.58 8.86
N TRP A 162 1.87 -17.36 8.65
CA TRP A 162 2.13 -16.83 7.32
C TRP A 162 3.22 -17.61 6.58
N LYS A 163 4.31 -17.98 7.25
CA LYS A 163 5.37 -18.81 6.67
C LYS A 163 4.85 -20.19 6.27
N ASP A 164 4.08 -20.83 7.13
CA ASP A 164 3.48 -22.15 6.85
C ASP A 164 2.48 -22.06 5.68
N TRP A 165 1.72 -20.98 5.63
CA TRP A 165 0.83 -20.70 4.51
C TRP A 165 1.61 -20.54 3.20
N LEU A 166 2.71 -19.79 3.20
CA LEU A 166 3.58 -19.61 2.03
C LEU A 166 4.21 -20.94 1.56
N ASN A 167 4.60 -21.80 2.48
CA ASN A 167 5.10 -23.15 2.13
C ASN A 167 4.00 -23.98 1.45
N SER A 168 2.78 -23.94 1.97
CA SER A 168 1.63 -24.60 1.37
C SER A 168 1.27 -24.02 -0.01
N TYR A 169 1.39 -22.70 -0.17
CA TYR A 169 1.19 -22.03 -1.44
C TYR A 169 2.29 -22.41 -2.47
N LYS A 170 3.56 -22.47 -2.06
CA LYS A 170 4.66 -22.96 -2.91
C LYS A 170 4.37 -24.37 -3.40
N ALA A 171 4.03 -25.29 -2.49
CA ALA A 171 3.70 -26.67 -2.84
C ALA A 171 2.50 -26.75 -3.81
N TRP A 172 1.51 -25.85 -3.67
CA TRP A 172 0.41 -25.75 -4.61
C TRP A 172 0.85 -25.30 -6.01
N ILE A 173 1.76 -24.30 -6.13
CA ILE A 173 2.31 -23.88 -7.42
C ILE A 173 3.08 -25.04 -8.08
N GLU A 174 3.86 -25.79 -7.30
CA GLU A 174 4.60 -26.97 -7.78
C GLU A 174 3.65 -28.00 -8.36
N LEU A 175 2.60 -28.35 -7.63
CA LEU A 175 1.54 -29.27 -8.08
C LEU A 175 0.82 -28.75 -9.33
N ALA A 176 0.38 -27.48 -9.32
CA ALA A 176 -0.35 -26.88 -10.44
C ALA A 176 0.51 -26.76 -11.72
N SER A 177 1.84 -26.70 -11.58
CA SER A 177 2.80 -26.67 -12.69
C SER A 177 3.16 -28.05 -13.22
N ASP A 178 2.87 -29.11 -12.47
CA ASP A 178 3.10 -30.49 -12.87
C ASP A 178 1.86 -31.07 -13.58
N ARG A 179 1.92 -31.11 -14.90
CA ARG A 179 0.82 -31.61 -15.74
C ARG A 179 0.48 -33.08 -15.51
N GLU A 180 1.46 -33.90 -15.17
CA GLU A 180 1.20 -35.33 -14.93
C GLU A 180 0.51 -35.51 -13.58
N ALA A 181 0.92 -34.77 -12.56
CA ALA A 181 0.25 -34.76 -11.26
C ALA A 181 -1.19 -34.28 -11.38
N VAL A 182 -1.44 -33.16 -12.07
CA VAL A 182 -2.80 -32.61 -12.30
C VAL A 182 -3.67 -33.59 -13.11
N ARG A 183 -3.11 -34.32 -14.07
CA ARG A 183 -3.88 -35.32 -14.83
C ARG A 183 -4.27 -36.55 -13.99
N ARG A 184 -3.43 -36.94 -13.01
CA ARG A 184 -3.73 -38.06 -12.11
C ARG A 184 -4.86 -37.71 -11.13
N ASP A 185 -4.88 -36.46 -10.64
CA ASP A 185 -5.92 -35.98 -9.75
C ASP A 185 -6.26 -34.50 -10.09
N ILE A 186 -7.32 -34.31 -10.88
CA ILE A 186 -7.77 -32.98 -11.31
C ILE A 186 -8.38 -32.20 -10.14
N ALA A 187 -8.90 -32.88 -9.13
CA ALA A 187 -9.59 -32.26 -8.01
C ALA A 187 -8.63 -31.74 -6.94
N ALA A 188 -7.49 -32.38 -6.72
CA ALA A 188 -6.54 -32.01 -5.67
C ALA A 188 -6.11 -30.54 -5.74
N PRO A 189 -5.68 -29.96 -6.88
CA PRO A 189 -5.27 -28.55 -6.92
C PRO A 189 -6.40 -27.58 -6.56
N VAL A 190 -7.68 -27.94 -6.85
CA VAL A 190 -8.84 -27.11 -6.54
C VAL A 190 -9.15 -27.17 -5.04
N PHE A 191 -9.12 -28.35 -4.42
CA PHE A 191 -9.37 -28.50 -2.98
C PHE A 191 -8.28 -27.80 -2.16
N ILE A 192 -6.99 -27.93 -2.56
CA ILE A 192 -5.90 -27.23 -1.88
C ILE A 192 -6.06 -25.71 -2.03
N ALA A 193 -6.45 -25.21 -3.21
CA ALA A 193 -6.72 -23.79 -3.43
C ALA A 193 -7.81 -23.27 -2.49
N ASN A 194 -8.90 -24.01 -2.31
CA ASN A 194 -9.96 -23.63 -1.35
C ASN A 194 -9.42 -23.55 0.09
N GLY A 195 -8.61 -24.51 0.51
CA GLY A 195 -7.94 -24.46 1.81
C GLY A 195 -7.05 -23.23 1.97
N LEU A 196 -6.26 -22.90 0.93
CA LEU A 196 -5.42 -21.72 0.91
C LEU A 196 -6.23 -20.42 0.98
N ILE A 197 -7.38 -20.33 0.32
CA ILE A 197 -8.28 -19.16 0.39
C ILE A 197 -8.79 -18.96 1.81
N LEU A 198 -9.29 -20.03 2.45
CA LEU A 198 -9.85 -19.96 3.79
C LEU A 198 -8.80 -19.56 4.83
N SER A 199 -7.62 -20.19 4.79
CA SER A 199 -6.53 -19.86 5.71
C SER A 199 -5.94 -18.46 5.45
N PHE A 200 -5.84 -18.01 4.19
CA PHE A 200 -5.42 -16.64 3.87
C PHE A 200 -6.37 -15.60 4.47
N ARG A 201 -7.68 -15.82 4.37
CA ARG A 201 -8.70 -14.95 4.99
C ARG A 201 -8.59 -14.92 6.52
N SER A 202 -8.30 -16.06 7.14
CA SER A 202 -8.05 -16.15 8.59
C SER A 202 -6.83 -15.31 8.99
N ILE A 203 -5.74 -15.40 8.23
CA ILE A 203 -4.52 -14.61 8.46
C ILE A 203 -4.81 -13.11 8.32
N ILE A 204 -5.56 -12.69 7.27
CA ILE A 204 -5.97 -11.27 7.11
C ILE A 204 -6.74 -10.79 8.34
N ALA A 205 -7.74 -11.56 8.79
CA ALA A 205 -8.57 -11.19 9.93
C ALA A 205 -7.74 -11.05 11.21
N ARG A 206 -6.96 -12.07 11.55
CA ARG A 206 -6.09 -12.09 12.75
C ARG A 206 -5.09 -10.92 12.74
N LYS A 207 -4.41 -10.69 11.62
CA LYS A 207 -3.44 -9.59 11.50
C LYS A 207 -4.10 -8.21 11.59
N ALA A 208 -5.28 -8.05 11.02
CA ALA A 208 -6.04 -6.82 11.15
C ALA A 208 -6.46 -6.57 12.60
N ASP A 209 -6.90 -7.61 13.31
CA ASP A 209 -7.30 -7.54 14.71
C ASP A 209 -6.11 -7.20 15.62
N GLU A 210 -4.93 -7.78 15.37
CA GLU A 210 -3.68 -7.44 16.07
C GLU A 210 -3.34 -5.94 15.92
N VAL A 211 -3.34 -5.42 14.69
CA VAL A 211 -3.07 -4.00 14.41
C VAL A 211 -4.14 -3.11 15.03
N TRP A 212 -5.40 -3.51 14.97
CA TRP A 212 -6.51 -2.78 15.55
C TRP A 212 -6.41 -2.72 17.09
N ALA A 213 -6.08 -3.82 17.75
CA ALA A 213 -5.91 -3.86 19.20
C ALA A 213 -4.83 -2.86 19.67
N HIS A 214 -3.71 -2.77 18.97
CA HIS A 214 -2.68 -1.76 19.25
C HIS A 214 -3.18 -0.33 19.01
N ARG A 215 -3.86 -0.09 17.88
CA ARG A 215 -4.37 1.25 17.54
C ARG A 215 -5.43 1.73 18.51
N LYS A 216 -6.30 0.83 18.96
CA LYS A 216 -7.39 1.14 19.90
C LYS A 216 -6.88 1.67 21.24
N GLN A 217 -5.70 1.23 21.71
CA GLN A 217 -5.10 1.70 22.96
C GLN A 217 -4.65 3.16 22.91
N SER A 218 -4.41 3.70 21.70
CA SER A 218 -3.92 5.07 21.48
C SER A 218 -5.01 6.03 20.95
N LEU A 219 -6.28 5.61 20.97
CA LEU A 219 -7.36 6.47 20.54
C LEU A 219 -7.69 7.54 21.58
N PRO A 220 -7.90 8.81 21.18
CA PRO A 220 -8.39 9.85 22.07
C PRO A 220 -9.79 9.53 22.61
N GLU A 221 -10.09 10.01 23.82
CA GLU A 221 -11.44 9.90 24.39
C GLU A 221 -12.45 10.74 23.59
N GLY A 222 -13.61 10.15 23.26
CA GLY A 222 -14.72 10.88 22.63
C GLY A 222 -14.80 10.75 21.10
N ILE A 223 -14.05 9.83 20.48
CA ILE A 223 -14.21 9.54 19.04
C ILE A 223 -15.58 8.91 18.77
N ASP A 224 -16.25 9.37 17.70
CA ASP A 224 -17.53 8.81 17.23
C ASP A 224 -17.37 7.34 16.80
N GLU A 225 -18.34 6.49 17.17
CA GLU A 225 -18.40 5.07 16.83
C GLU A 225 -18.25 4.83 15.31
N LYS A 226 -18.77 5.72 14.47
CA LYS A 226 -18.63 5.65 13.01
C LYS A 226 -17.19 5.90 12.54
N GLU A 227 -16.42 6.72 13.25
CA GLU A 227 -15.01 6.92 12.95
C GLU A 227 -14.20 5.68 13.35
N ILE A 228 -14.53 5.07 14.48
CA ILE A 228 -13.95 3.82 14.96
C ILE A 228 -14.16 2.70 13.91
N ASP A 229 -15.39 2.51 13.44
CA ASP A 229 -15.74 1.53 12.40
C ASP A 229 -14.97 1.79 11.08
N ALA A 230 -14.84 3.06 10.70
CA ALA A 230 -14.10 3.45 9.50
C ALA A 230 -12.59 3.18 9.63
N MET A 231 -12.03 3.39 10.81
CA MET A 231 -10.62 3.09 11.12
C MET A 231 -10.35 1.59 11.08
N GLU A 232 -11.20 0.78 11.72
CA GLU A 232 -11.10 -0.68 11.71
C GLU A 232 -11.18 -1.25 10.30
N ALA A 233 -12.18 -0.82 9.53
CA ALA A 233 -12.32 -1.18 8.12
C ALA A 233 -11.09 -0.76 7.28
N GLY A 234 -10.51 0.39 7.59
CA GLY A 234 -9.28 0.90 6.98
C GLY A 234 -8.07 0.02 7.28
N ILE A 235 -7.89 -0.39 8.52
CA ILE A 235 -6.81 -1.29 8.95
C ILE A 235 -6.94 -2.64 8.24
N ARG A 236 -8.14 -3.25 8.26
CA ARG A 236 -8.38 -4.52 7.57
C ARG A 236 -8.04 -4.43 6.07
N LYS A 237 -8.44 -3.34 5.43
CA LYS A 237 -8.12 -3.09 4.03
C LYS A 237 -6.62 -2.93 3.79
N GLY A 238 -5.92 -2.19 4.65
CA GLY A 238 -4.47 -2.01 4.59
C GLY A 238 -3.73 -3.34 4.78
N THR A 239 -4.08 -4.11 5.81
CA THR A 239 -3.50 -5.44 6.08
C THR A 239 -3.68 -6.38 4.89
N ARG A 240 -4.88 -6.43 4.30
CA ARG A 240 -5.15 -7.22 3.11
C ARG A 240 -4.28 -6.80 1.92
N ALA A 241 -4.15 -5.51 1.66
CA ALA A 241 -3.32 -4.99 0.59
C ALA A 241 -1.84 -5.38 0.80
N THR A 242 -1.37 -5.30 2.03
CA THR A 242 -0.01 -5.71 2.43
C THR A 242 0.23 -7.19 2.13
N LEU A 243 -0.68 -8.08 2.55
CA LEU A 243 -0.56 -9.52 2.32
C LEU A 243 -0.65 -9.89 0.82
N LEU A 244 -1.50 -9.20 0.04
CA LEU A 244 -1.57 -9.41 -1.41
C LEU A 244 -0.29 -8.97 -2.14
N CYS A 245 0.33 -7.87 -1.71
CA CYS A 245 1.65 -7.47 -2.22
C CYS A 245 2.74 -8.49 -1.88
N ALA A 246 2.74 -9.02 -0.63
CA ALA A 246 3.67 -10.08 -0.24
C ALA A 246 3.46 -11.34 -1.09
N LEU A 247 2.20 -11.70 -1.33
CA LEU A 247 1.86 -12.84 -2.19
C LEU A 247 2.36 -12.65 -3.63
N GLU A 248 2.27 -11.44 -4.19
CA GLU A 248 2.81 -11.12 -5.52
C GLU A 248 4.33 -11.36 -5.58
N GLU A 249 5.08 -10.83 -4.60
CA GLU A 249 6.53 -11.03 -4.54
C GLU A 249 6.90 -12.50 -4.39
N ARG A 250 6.25 -13.22 -3.47
CA ARG A 250 6.50 -14.65 -3.26
C ARG A 250 6.11 -15.51 -4.46
N THR A 251 5.03 -15.15 -5.16
CA THR A 251 4.66 -15.84 -6.42
C THR A 251 5.77 -15.71 -7.46
N ARG A 252 6.39 -14.55 -7.57
CA ARG A 252 7.52 -14.30 -8.46
C ARG A 252 8.75 -15.09 -8.05
N ASP A 253 9.12 -15.06 -6.77
CA ASP A 253 10.28 -15.77 -6.21
C ASP A 253 10.13 -17.28 -6.38
N PHE A 254 8.95 -17.83 -6.10
CA PHE A 254 8.68 -19.26 -6.26
C PHE A 254 8.72 -19.71 -7.72
N ALA A 255 8.21 -18.90 -8.65
CA ALA A 255 8.28 -19.21 -10.07
C ALA A 255 9.72 -19.23 -10.60
N ILE A 256 10.56 -18.30 -10.11
CA ILE A 256 12.00 -18.26 -10.44
C ILE A 256 12.71 -19.50 -9.87
N SER A 257 12.54 -19.76 -8.57
CA SER A 257 13.16 -20.92 -7.90
C SER A 257 12.77 -22.24 -8.57
N LEU A 258 11.49 -22.43 -8.91
CA LEU A 258 11.02 -23.62 -9.61
C LEU A 258 11.62 -23.81 -11.00
N ALA A 259 11.81 -22.72 -11.75
CA ALA A 259 12.43 -22.76 -13.06
C ALA A 259 13.91 -23.17 -12.94
N GLU A 260 14.63 -22.60 -11.97
CA GLU A 260 16.03 -22.95 -11.66
C GLU A 260 16.16 -24.41 -11.21
N GLU A 261 15.34 -24.88 -10.28
CA GLU A 261 15.34 -26.26 -9.76
C GLU A 261 15.07 -27.29 -10.86
N ARG A 262 14.23 -26.96 -11.85
CA ARG A 262 13.88 -27.82 -12.97
C ARG A 262 14.82 -27.69 -14.18
N GLY A 263 15.78 -26.77 -14.14
CA GLY A 263 16.65 -26.46 -15.27
C GLY A 263 15.87 -25.97 -16.51
N GLN A 264 14.75 -25.31 -16.31
CA GLN A 264 13.86 -24.80 -17.35
C GLN A 264 13.96 -23.28 -17.45
N GLU A 265 13.66 -22.74 -18.65
CA GLU A 265 13.48 -21.30 -18.77
C GLU A 265 12.29 -20.82 -17.94
N LEU A 266 12.45 -19.67 -17.30
CA LEU A 266 11.37 -19.03 -16.55
C LEU A 266 10.16 -18.84 -17.45
N PRO A 267 8.96 -19.34 -17.08
CA PRO A 267 7.74 -19.17 -17.88
C PRO A 267 7.20 -17.73 -17.73
N GLY A 268 7.98 -16.74 -18.19
CA GLY A 268 7.73 -15.32 -17.97
C GLY A 268 6.34 -14.87 -18.39
N ARG A 269 5.79 -15.43 -19.49
CA ARG A 269 4.42 -15.13 -19.94
C ARG A 269 3.38 -15.64 -18.95
N LYS A 270 3.55 -16.85 -18.41
CA LYS A 270 2.62 -17.42 -17.43
C LYS A 270 2.70 -16.66 -16.11
N LEU A 271 3.91 -16.37 -15.65
CA LEU A 271 4.11 -15.55 -14.45
C LEU A 271 3.44 -14.19 -14.59
N ALA A 272 3.62 -13.49 -15.71
CA ALA A 272 2.97 -12.21 -15.96
C ALA A 272 1.44 -12.30 -15.89
N GLN A 273 0.84 -13.36 -16.47
CA GLN A 273 -0.61 -13.58 -16.42
C GLN A 273 -1.12 -13.89 -15.00
N VAL A 274 -0.34 -14.62 -14.19
CA VAL A 274 -0.69 -14.89 -12.79
C VAL A 274 -0.62 -13.61 -11.97
N ILE A 275 0.42 -12.81 -12.14
CA ILE A 275 0.54 -11.50 -11.47
C ILE A 275 -0.61 -10.57 -11.89
N GLU A 276 -0.92 -10.47 -13.18
CA GLU A 276 -2.06 -9.67 -13.68
C GLU A 276 -3.39 -10.14 -13.05
N SER A 277 -3.59 -11.45 -12.87
CA SER A 277 -4.80 -11.97 -12.22
C SER A 277 -4.87 -11.60 -10.73
N LEU A 278 -3.72 -11.53 -10.03
CA LEU A 278 -3.64 -11.09 -8.65
C LEU A 278 -3.93 -9.59 -8.52
N GLU A 279 -3.32 -8.77 -9.38
CA GLU A 279 -3.58 -7.32 -9.44
C GLU A 279 -5.07 -7.03 -9.72
N LYS A 280 -5.68 -7.81 -10.62
CA LYS A 280 -7.12 -7.70 -10.92
C LYS A 280 -7.98 -8.10 -9.73
N ALA A 281 -7.65 -9.19 -9.03
CA ALA A 281 -8.33 -9.59 -7.80
C ALA A 281 -8.23 -8.50 -6.72
N ALA A 282 -7.05 -7.92 -6.52
CA ALA A 282 -6.84 -6.79 -5.62
C ALA A 282 -7.71 -5.58 -6.03
N GLY A 283 -7.81 -5.28 -7.33
CA GLY A 283 -8.68 -4.22 -7.85
C GLY A 283 -10.17 -4.47 -7.60
N LEU A 284 -10.62 -5.71 -7.73
CA LEU A 284 -12.02 -6.11 -7.45
C LEU A 284 -12.38 -5.93 -5.97
N LEU A 285 -11.44 -6.16 -5.06
CA LEU A 285 -11.62 -5.92 -3.63
C LEU A 285 -11.80 -4.43 -3.30
N GLU A 286 -11.27 -3.55 -4.14
CA GLU A 286 -11.43 -2.10 -3.99
C GLU A 286 -12.85 -1.62 -4.32
N VAL A 287 -13.56 -2.32 -5.19
CA VAL A 287 -14.96 -2.03 -5.55
C VAL A 287 -15.97 -2.84 -4.72
N ASN A 288 -15.56 -3.28 -3.53
CA ASN A 288 -16.37 -4.00 -2.54
C ASN A 288 -16.87 -5.39 -2.99
N LEU A 289 -16.14 -6.06 -3.88
CA LEU A 289 -16.40 -7.48 -4.13
C LEU A 289 -16.08 -8.29 -2.86
N LYS A 290 -16.83 -9.35 -2.61
CA LYS A 290 -16.57 -10.25 -1.48
C LYS A 290 -15.14 -10.82 -1.59
N GLU A 291 -14.42 -10.83 -0.48
CA GLU A 291 -13.03 -11.26 -0.37
C GLU A 291 -12.82 -12.68 -0.95
N GLU A 292 -13.73 -13.59 -0.59
CA GLU A 292 -13.74 -14.96 -1.10
C GLU A 292 -13.80 -15.03 -2.63
N THR A 293 -14.75 -14.33 -3.23
CA THR A 293 -14.95 -14.32 -4.69
C THR A 293 -13.74 -13.74 -5.44
N ALA A 294 -13.11 -12.69 -4.91
CA ALA A 294 -11.92 -12.11 -5.53
C ALA A 294 -10.72 -13.06 -5.43
N LEU A 295 -10.56 -13.75 -4.31
CA LEU A 295 -9.51 -14.74 -4.13
C LEU A 295 -9.74 -15.98 -5.00
N GLU A 296 -10.97 -16.49 -5.06
CA GLU A 296 -11.36 -17.59 -5.98
C GLU A 296 -11.02 -17.25 -7.43
N TYR A 297 -11.35 -16.03 -7.87
CA TYR A 297 -10.97 -15.57 -9.20
C TYR A 297 -9.45 -15.69 -9.45
N PHE A 298 -8.63 -15.19 -8.52
CA PHE A 298 -7.17 -15.28 -8.63
C PHE A 298 -6.71 -16.74 -8.72
N TRP A 299 -7.16 -17.61 -7.81
CA TRP A 299 -6.72 -19.01 -7.77
C TRP A 299 -7.13 -19.80 -9.00
N LEU A 300 -8.37 -19.61 -9.48
CA LEU A 300 -8.83 -20.28 -10.70
C LEU A 300 -8.07 -19.80 -11.94
N CYS A 301 -7.82 -18.50 -12.06
CA CYS A 301 -6.99 -17.97 -13.14
C CYS A 301 -5.55 -18.50 -13.08
N SER A 302 -4.97 -18.55 -11.88
CA SER A 302 -3.61 -19.08 -11.64
C SER A 302 -3.53 -20.57 -11.99
N LEU A 303 -4.48 -21.38 -11.52
CA LEU A 303 -4.54 -22.81 -11.85
C LEU A 303 -4.61 -23.01 -13.37
N ARG A 304 -5.54 -22.31 -14.04
CA ARG A 304 -5.68 -22.36 -15.50
C ARG A 304 -4.38 -21.98 -16.22
N THR A 305 -3.68 -20.97 -15.72
CA THR A 305 -2.43 -20.49 -16.33
C THR A 305 -1.30 -21.47 -16.15
N TRP A 306 -1.11 -22.00 -14.93
CA TRP A 306 -0.05 -22.97 -14.67
C TRP A 306 -0.25 -24.30 -15.41
N THR A 307 -1.48 -24.78 -15.54
CA THR A 307 -1.82 -26.03 -16.24
C THR A 307 -1.90 -25.87 -17.76
N ALA A 308 -1.94 -24.67 -18.31
CA ALA A 308 -1.98 -24.42 -19.76
C ALA A 308 -0.73 -24.96 -20.48
N LYS A 309 -0.89 -25.28 -21.80
CA LYS A 309 0.21 -25.73 -22.66
C LYS A 309 1.24 -24.63 -22.88
#